data_5873c3ff9210b98a142fef86f650cf91
#
_entry.id   5873c3ff9210b98a142fef86f650cf91
#
_cell.length_a   1.000
_cell.length_b   1.000
_cell.length_c   1.000
_cell.angle_alpha   90.00
_cell.angle_beta   90.00
_cell.angle_gamma   90.00
#
_symmetry.space_group_name_H-M   'P 1'
#
loop_
_entity.id
_entity.type
_entity.pdbx_description
1 polymer ?
#
loop_
_entity_poly.entity_id
_entity_poly.type
_entity_poly.pdbx_seq_one_letter_code
_entity_poly.pdbx_strand_id
1 'polypeptide(L)'
;MSDDKLKGILTKARDEIEQDASAKEEARLRVVDAWDSRADLLKRLVLPRLQAAKEAWRDTVELSIQEQTTYNAALPDKAPSISFHIGKFNPSNPGVGGSSAYSFTVSEKKTFHVYEGAVGTRSLDERVGLKQEPITEAMIDKVLEIAAKDYFRNKRSTTAASGIQNSGAS
;
A
#
# COMPACT_ATOMS: atom_id res chain seq x y z
N MET A 1 -31.62 -1.20 -54.69
CA MET A 1 -31.36 0.00 -53.80
C MET A 1 -31.62 -0.29 -52.31
N SER A 2 -32.56 -1.10 -51.98
CA SER A 2 -32.89 -1.40 -50.58
C SER A 2 -31.80 -2.21 -49.85
N ASP A 3 -31.19 -3.19 -50.51
CA ASP A 3 -30.24 -4.14 -49.92
C ASP A 3 -28.88 -3.49 -49.59
N ASP A 4 -28.40 -2.58 -50.41
CA ASP A 4 -27.13 -1.88 -50.16
C ASP A 4 -27.25 -0.91 -49.00
N LYS A 5 -28.41 -0.29 -48.80
CA LYS A 5 -28.66 0.58 -47.66
C LYS A 5 -28.70 -0.21 -46.36
N LEU A 6 -29.32 -1.40 -46.36
CA LEU A 6 -29.38 -2.28 -45.21
C LEU A 6 -27.98 -2.87 -44.83
N LYS A 7 -27.22 -3.25 -45.86
CA LYS A 7 -25.80 -3.66 -45.64
C LYS A 7 -24.97 -2.53 -45.06
N GLY A 8 -25.15 -1.29 -45.51
CA GLY A 8 -24.49 -0.12 -44.98
C GLY A 8 -24.81 0.13 -43.50
N ILE A 9 -26.08 -0.07 -43.10
CA ILE A 9 -26.49 0.06 -41.69
C ILE A 9 -25.80 -0.97 -40.83
N LEU A 10 -25.72 -2.25 -41.23
CA LEU A 10 -25.06 -3.29 -40.50
C LEU A 10 -23.55 -3.05 -40.34
N THR A 11 -22.90 -2.65 -41.43
CA THR A 11 -21.47 -2.32 -41.44
C THR A 11 -21.18 -1.17 -40.47
N LYS A 12 -21.96 -0.10 -40.54
CA LYS A 12 -21.81 1.05 -39.66
C LYS A 12 -22.02 0.68 -38.18
N ALA A 13 -23.05 -0.08 -37.87
CA ALA A 13 -23.33 -0.52 -36.51
C ALA A 13 -22.20 -1.41 -35.95
N ARG A 14 -21.67 -2.32 -36.76
CA ARG A 14 -20.54 -3.15 -36.40
C ARG A 14 -19.29 -2.31 -36.11
N ASP A 15 -18.96 -1.40 -37.02
CA ASP A 15 -17.79 -0.54 -36.91
C ASP A 15 -17.87 0.36 -35.65
N GLU A 16 -19.05 0.90 -35.36
CA GLU A 16 -19.27 1.67 -34.11
C GLU A 16 -19.04 0.84 -32.86
N ILE A 17 -19.56 -0.40 -32.82
CA ILE A 17 -19.34 -1.29 -31.67
C ILE A 17 -17.87 -1.69 -31.54
N GLU A 18 -17.19 -1.99 -32.63
CA GLU A 18 -15.77 -2.33 -32.63
C GLU A 18 -14.90 -1.15 -32.16
N GLN A 19 -15.23 0.08 -32.60
CA GLN A 19 -14.57 1.30 -32.17
C GLN A 19 -14.77 1.55 -30.67
N ASP A 20 -15.99 1.38 -30.17
CA ASP A 20 -16.29 1.53 -28.74
C ASP A 20 -15.55 0.49 -27.88
N ALA A 21 -15.50 -0.77 -28.33
CA ALA A 21 -14.76 -1.83 -27.64
C ALA A 21 -13.26 -1.53 -27.63
N SER A 22 -12.69 -1.05 -28.73
CA SER A 22 -11.29 -0.65 -28.83
C SER A 22 -10.97 0.52 -27.92
N ALA A 23 -11.82 1.55 -27.88
CA ALA A 23 -11.65 2.71 -27.01
C ALA A 23 -11.70 2.34 -25.52
N LYS A 24 -12.60 1.43 -25.13
CA LYS A 24 -12.69 0.91 -23.77
C LYS A 24 -11.44 0.12 -23.39
N GLU A 25 -10.92 -0.71 -24.26
CA GLU A 25 -9.70 -1.47 -24.01
C GLU A 25 -8.48 -0.57 -23.89
N GLU A 26 -8.32 0.43 -24.74
CA GLU A 26 -7.26 1.43 -24.62
C GLU A 26 -7.34 2.20 -23.31
N ALA A 27 -8.53 2.61 -22.88
CA ALA A 27 -8.74 3.29 -21.61
C ALA A 27 -8.36 2.38 -20.43
N ARG A 28 -8.72 1.11 -20.47
CA ARG A 28 -8.34 0.11 -19.48
C ARG A 28 -6.81 -0.05 -19.39
N LEU A 29 -6.14 -0.18 -20.52
CA LEU A 29 -4.68 -0.32 -20.57
C LEU A 29 -3.98 0.92 -20.00
N ARG A 30 -4.46 2.12 -20.29
CA ARG A 30 -3.90 3.36 -19.71
C ARG A 30 -4.00 3.39 -18.19
N VAL A 31 -5.13 2.93 -17.63
CA VAL A 31 -5.32 2.85 -16.18
C VAL A 31 -4.35 1.86 -15.57
N VAL A 32 -4.20 0.68 -16.17
CA VAL A 32 -3.24 -0.35 -15.71
C VAL A 32 -1.81 0.16 -15.78
N ASP A 33 -1.40 0.77 -16.88
CA ASP A 33 -0.05 1.30 -17.07
C ASP A 33 0.27 2.41 -16.06
N ALA A 34 -0.67 3.31 -15.81
CA ALA A 34 -0.52 4.36 -14.81
C ALA A 34 -0.40 3.79 -13.40
N TRP A 35 -1.16 2.75 -13.09
CA TRP A 35 -1.11 2.05 -11.82
C TRP A 35 0.23 1.31 -11.65
N ASP A 36 0.67 0.57 -12.65
CA ASP A 36 1.94 -0.16 -12.67
C ASP A 36 3.14 0.78 -12.51
N SER A 37 3.11 1.94 -13.14
CA SER A 37 4.14 2.97 -13.00
C SER A 37 4.30 3.44 -11.54
N ARG A 38 3.18 3.62 -10.83
CA ARG A 38 3.20 3.97 -9.40
C ARG A 38 3.67 2.81 -8.52
N ALA A 39 3.23 1.61 -8.81
CA ALA A 39 3.69 0.40 -8.12
C ALA A 39 5.19 0.20 -8.26
N ASP A 40 5.74 0.42 -9.44
CA ASP A 40 7.19 0.32 -9.72
C ASP A 40 7.99 1.35 -8.93
N LEU A 41 7.48 2.57 -8.74
CA LEU A 41 8.11 3.57 -7.87
C LEU A 41 8.23 3.07 -6.42
N LEU A 42 7.18 2.47 -5.87
CA LEU A 42 7.20 1.88 -4.53
C LEU A 42 8.19 0.72 -4.43
N LYS A 43 8.17 -0.20 -5.38
CA LYS A 43 9.09 -1.33 -5.41
C LYS A 43 10.56 -0.89 -5.51
N ARG A 44 10.83 0.17 -6.24
CA ARG A 44 12.19 0.67 -6.44
C ARG A 44 12.71 1.48 -5.26
N LEU A 45 11.86 2.33 -4.66
CA LEU A 45 12.28 3.30 -3.65
C LEU A 45 12.05 2.80 -2.22
N VAL A 46 10.97 2.11 -1.96
CA VAL A 46 10.56 1.70 -0.61
C VAL A 46 10.96 0.27 -0.28
N LEU A 47 10.65 -0.67 -1.14
CA LEU A 47 10.83 -2.09 -0.86
C LEU A 47 12.26 -2.49 -0.51
N PRO A 48 13.31 -2.04 -1.21
CA PRO A 48 14.68 -2.43 -0.87
C PRO A 48 15.09 -2.00 0.53
N ARG A 49 14.62 -0.83 0.98
CA ARG A 49 14.94 -0.34 2.33
C ARG A 49 14.22 -1.12 3.41
N LEU A 50 12.96 -1.49 3.19
CA LEU A 50 12.23 -2.36 4.12
C LEU A 50 12.83 -3.76 4.19
N GLN A 51 13.26 -4.32 3.07
CA GLN A 51 13.94 -5.61 3.02
C GLN A 51 15.29 -5.57 3.77
N ALA A 52 16.05 -4.49 3.62
CA ALA A 52 17.29 -4.29 4.36
C ALA A 52 17.05 -4.21 5.88
N ALA A 53 16.01 -3.50 6.32
CA ALA A 53 15.61 -3.45 7.71
C ALA A 53 15.16 -4.82 8.24
N LYS A 54 14.38 -5.55 7.48
CA LYS A 54 13.95 -6.92 7.82
C LYS A 54 15.14 -7.84 8.06
N GLU A 55 16.14 -7.79 7.20
CA GLU A 55 17.35 -8.60 7.35
C GLU A 55 18.20 -8.14 8.54
N ALA A 56 18.40 -6.83 8.69
CA ALA A 56 19.20 -6.29 9.79
C ALA A 56 18.59 -6.55 11.18
N TRP A 57 17.27 -6.62 11.28
CA TRP A 57 16.55 -6.76 12.55
C TRP A 57 16.13 -8.19 12.87
N ARG A 58 16.39 -9.16 11.99
CA ARG A 58 15.88 -10.53 12.09
C ARG A 58 16.14 -11.23 13.42
N ASP A 59 17.25 -10.92 14.07
CA ASP A 59 17.66 -11.54 15.35
C ASP A 59 16.99 -10.87 16.56
N THR A 60 16.40 -9.70 16.38
CA THR A 60 15.78 -8.90 17.45
C THR A 60 14.26 -8.86 17.35
N VAL A 61 13.75 -8.58 16.16
CA VAL A 61 12.31 -8.47 15.89
C VAL A 61 11.97 -9.05 14.51
N GLU A 62 10.74 -9.52 14.37
CA GLU A 62 10.19 -9.91 13.09
C GLU A 62 9.58 -8.68 12.40
N LEU A 63 10.00 -8.40 11.19
CA LEU A 63 9.40 -7.37 10.34
C LEU A 63 8.67 -8.04 9.19
N SER A 64 7.38 -7.83 9.09
CA SER A 64 6.53 -8.38 8.02
C SER A 64 6.22 -7.30 7.00
N ILE A 65 6.41 -7.63 5.72
CA ILE A 65 6.17 -6.72 4.59
C ILE A 65 5.01 -7.28 3.77
N GLN A 66 4.07 -6.42 3.40
CA GLN A 66 2.95 -6.74 2.53
C GLN A 66 2.95 -5.82 1.32
N GLU A 67 2.83 -6.40 0.14
CA GLU A 67 2.79 -5.69 -1.11
C GLU A 67 1.39 -5.75 -1.73
N GLN A 68 0.81 -4.60 -2.04
CA GLN A 68 -0.40 -4.47 -2.85
C GLN A 68 -0.03 -3.70 -4.12
N THR A 69 0.76 -4.35 -4.96
CA THR A 69 1.38 -3.78 -6.15
C THR A 69 0.86 -4.40 -7.45
N THR A 70 -0.16 -5.26 -7.36
CA THR A 70 -0.86 -5.81 -8.54
C THR A 70 -2.20 -5.10 -8.71
N TYR A 71 -2.46 -4.62 -9.93
CA TYR A 71 -3.73 -3.97 -10.25
C TYR A 71 -4.91 -4.92 -10.07
N ASN A 72 -5.96 -4.43 -9.42
CA ASN A 72 -7.21 -5.16 -9.24
C ASN A 72 -8.37 -4.33 -9.79
N ALA A 73 -8.95 -4.80 -10.91
CA ALA A 73 -10.08 -4.14 -11.56
C ALA A 73 -11.36 -4.09 -10.70
N ALA A 74 -11.50 -4.98 -9.70
CA ALA A 74 -12.61 -4.97 -8.74
C ALA A 74 -12.49 -3.82 -7.71
N LEU A 75 -11.30 -3.21 -7.57
CA LEU A 75 -11.01 -2.13 -6.64
C LEU A 75 -10.31 -0.98 -7.38
N PRO A 76 -10.98 -0.32 -8.33
CA PRO A 76 -10.34 0.65 -9.24
C PRO A 76 -9.80 1.90 -8.52
N ASP A 77 -10.38 2.27 -7.38
CA ASP A 77 -9.99 3.45 -6.61
C ASP A 77 -8.83 3.19 -5.62
N LYS A 78 -8.38 1.94 -5.53
CA LYS A 78 -7.27 1.58 -4.65
C LYS A 78 -5.93 1.98 -5.27
N ALA A 79 -5.11 2.72 -4.53
CA ALA A 79 -3.74 3.02 -4.94
C ALA A 79 -2.81 1.84 -4.61
N PRO A 80 -1.70 1.66 -5.36
CA PRO A 80 -0.67 0.70 -4.97
C PRO A 80 -0.08 1.08 -3.63
N SER A 81 0.22 0.08 -2.81
CA SER A 81 0.79 0.28 -1.49
C SER A 81 1.78 -0.82 -1.11
N ILE A 82 2.76 -0.45 -0.29
CA ILE A 82 3.62 -1.38 0.44
C ILE A 82 3.47 -1.05 1.91
N SER A 83 3.16 -2.03 2.73
CA SER A 83 3.02 -1.86 4.16
C SER A 83 3.94 -2.81 4.93
N PHE A 84 4.27 -2.43 6.15
CA PHE A 84 5.00 -3.27 7.06
C PHE A 84 4.47 -3.13 8.49
N HIS A 85 4.77 -4.11 9.31
CA HIS A 85 4.58 -4.03 10.75
C HIS A 85 5.69 -4.81 11.46
N ILE A 86 5.93 -4.45 12.72
CA ILE A 86 6.90 -5.11 13.58
C ILE A 86 6.14 -6.07 14.49
N GLY A 87 6.59 -7.31 14.60
CA GLY A 87 5.95 -8.38 15.37
C GLY A 87 5.24 -9.39 14.48
N LYS A 88 4.63 -10.39 15.09
CA LYS A 88 3.89 -11.44 14.37
C LYS A 88 2.59 -10.88 13.82
N PHE A 89 2.41 -11.05 12.55
CA PHE A 89 1.14 -10.72 11.90
C PHE A 89 0.10 -11.82 12.19
N ASN A 90 -1.02 -11.41 12.75
CA ASN A 90 -2.19 -12.29 12.87
C ASN A 90 -3.27 -11.81 11.89
N PRO A 91 -3.49 -12.52 10.76
CA PRO A 91 -4.48 -12.12 9.77
C PRO A 91 -5.92 -12.14 10.31
N SER A 92 -6.17 -12.95 11.35
CA SER A 92 -7.50 -13.06 11.98
C SER A 92 -7.77 -11.94 12.99
N ASN A 93 -6.72 -11.28 13.48
CA ASN A 93 -6.85 -10.17 14.44
C ASN A 93 -5.67 -9.20 14.33
N PRO A 94 -5.67 -8.33 13.32
CA PRO A 94 -4.53 -7.47 13.01
C PRO A 94 -4.18 -6.43 14.09
N GLY A 95 -5.02 -6.30 15.12
CA GLY A 95 -4.79 -5.36 16.24
C GLY A 95 -4.25 -6.00 17.52
N VAL A 96 -4.11 -7.33 17.58
CA VAL A 96 -3.71 -8.02 18.81
C VAL A 96 -2.26 -8.51 18.71
N GLY A 97 -1.43 -8.05 19.62
CA GLY A 97 -0.06 -8.54 19.85
C GLY A 97 1.03 -7.89 19.01
N GLY A 98 0.70 -6.87 18.22
CA GLY A 98 1.66 -6.24 17.34
C GLY A 98 1.66 -4.71 17.38
N SER A 99 2.62 -4.15 16.71
CA SER A 99 2.65 -2.74 16.36
C SER A 99 1.57 -2.41 15.33
N SER A 100 1.26 -1.13 15.21
CA SER A 100 0.49 -0.61 14.09
C SER A 100 1.16 -0.97 12.77
N ALA A 101 0.37 -1.17 11.72
CA ALA A 101 0.89 -1.24 10.37
C ALA A 101 1.27 0.17 9.88
N TYR A 102 2.27 0.24 9.02
CA TYR A 102 2.72 1.47 8.36
C TYR A 102 2.65 1.26 6.87
N SER A 103 2.05 2.17 6.14
CA SER A 103 1.77 2.03 4.72
C SER A 103 2.37 3.16 3.91
N PHE A 104 3.03 2.81 2.82
CA PHE A 104 3.50 3.73 1.80
C PHE A 104 2.62 3.60 0.56
N THR A 105 2.20 4.69 -0.01
CA THR A 105 1.38 4.71 -1.22
C THR A 105 1.81 5.84 -2.16
N VAL A 106 1.44 5.71 -3.42
CA VAL A 106 1.66 6.73 -4.45
C VAL A 106 0.32 7.08 -5.09
N SER A 107 -0.05 8.35 -5.00
CA SER A 107 -1.28 8.88 -5.60
C SER A 107 -1.20 8.92 -7.13
N GLU A 108 -2.33 9.17 -7.79
CA GLU A 108 -2.39 9.35 -9.25
C GLU A 108 -1.46 10.46 -9.77
N LYS A 109 -1.23 11.48 -8.95
CA LYS A 109 -0.29 12.57 -9.26
C LYS A 109 1.18 12.22 -8.99
N LYS A 110 1.48 10.94 -8.73
CA LYS A 110 2.80 10.43 -8.35
C LYS A 110 3.35 11.04 -7.06
N THR A 111 2.48 11.46 -6.15
CA THR A 111 2.83 11.97 -4.82
C THR A 111 2.86 10.81 -3.83
N PHE A 112 3.95 10.70 -3.08
CA PHE A 112 4.10 9.71 -2.03
C PHE A 112 3.36 10.14 -0.76
N HIS A 113 2.78 9.17 -0.07
CA HIS A 113 2.14 9.35 1.23
C HIS A 113 2.51 8.20 2.15
N VAL A 114 2.62 8.52 3.43
CA VAL A 114 2.90 7.55 4.50
C VAL A 114 1.79 7.61 5.53
N TYR A 115 1.28 6.46 5.90
CA TYR A 115 0.21 6.34 6.89
C TYR A 115 0.59 5.38 8.01
N GLU A 116 0.17 5.70 9.22
CA GLU A 116 0.08 4.77 10.33
C GLU A 116 -1.32 4.14 10.33
N GLY A 117 -1.38 2.82 10.32
CA GLY A 117 -2.63 2.09 10.12
C GLY A 117 -2.94 1.84 8.65
N ALA A 118 -4.20 1.67 8.31
CA ALA A 118 -4.64 1.55 6.92
C ALA A 118 -4.44 2.88 6.17
N VAL A 119 -4.33 2.80 4.85
CA VAL A 119 -4.22 3.99 3.99
C VAL A 119 -5.37 4.97 4.30
N GLY A 120 -5.01 6.22 4.58
CA GLY A 120 -5.95 7.29 4.91
C GLY A 120 -6.32 7.41 6.38
N THR A 121 -5.83 6.53 7.27
CA THR A 121 -6.17 6.57 8.71
C THR A 121 -5.45 7.70 9.43
N ARG A 122 -4.13 7.69 9.45
CA ARG A 122 -3.30 8.72 10.08
C ARG A 122 -2.08 9.01 9.21
N SER A 123 -2.00 10.21 8.66
CA SER A 123 -0.85 10.62 7.86
C SER A 123 0.37 10.87 8.74
N LEU A 124 1.53 10.37 8.27
CA LEU A 124 2.84 10.65 8.84
C LEU A 124 3.67 11.59 7.98
N ASP A 125 3.12 12.12 6.89
CA ASP A 125 3.86 12.91 5.91
C ASP A 125 4.62 14.08 6.55
N GLU A 126 3.98 14.84 7.42
CA GLU A 126 4.61 15.96 8.11
C GLU A 126 5.70 15.50 9.10
N ARG A 127 5.47 14.43 9.83
CA ARG A 127 6.43 13.90 10.82
C ARG A 127 7.73 13.43 10.18
N VAL A 128 7.66 12.89 8.97
CA VAL A 128 8.85 12.42 8.25
C VAL A 128 9.43 13.46 7.30
N GLY A 129 8.81 14.63 7.18
CA GLY A 129 9.22 15.70 6.30
C GLY A 129 8.93 15.43 4.84
N LEU A 130 7.95 14.55 4.55
CA LEU A 130 7.51 14.25 3.20
C LEU A 130 6.66 15.40 2.68
N LYS A 131 7.20 16.13 1.74
CA LYS A 131 6.50 17.12 0.92
C LYS A 131 6.21 16.50 -0.44
N GLN A 132 5.73 17.24 -1.40
CA GLN A 132 5.34 16.74 -2.73
C GLN A 132 6.46 16.06 -3.55
N GLU A 133 7.58 15.74 -2.94
CA GLU A 133 8.75 15.12 -3.56
C GLU A 133 8.74 13.59 -3.42
N PRO A 134 9.54 12.87 -4.23
CA PRO A 134 9.74 11.44 -4.04
C PRO A 134 10.29 11.15 -2.65
N ILE A 135 9.82 10.05 -2.05
CA ILE A 135 10.32 9.60 -0.75
C ILE A 135 11.82 9.26 -0.83
N THR A 136 12.56 9.64 0.20
CA THR A 136 13.99 9.35 0.34
C THR A 136 14.23 8.21 1.33
N GLU A 137 15.40 7.59 1.29
CA GLU A 137 15.80 6.59 2.29
C GLU A 137 15.75 7.14 3.72
N ALA A 138 16.17 8.39 3.92
CA ALA A 138 16.13 9.03 5.22
C ALA A 138 14.71 9.17 5.77
N MET A 139 13.72 9.42 4.91
CA MET A 139 12.31 9.46 5.29
C MET A 139 11.79 8.07 5.65
N ILE A 140 12.16 7.03 4.90
CA ILE A 140 11.82 5.64 5.20
C ILE A 140 12.44 5.22 6.54
N ASP A 141 13.69 5.55 6.79
CA ASP A 141 14.37 5.29 8.06
C ASP A 141 13.64 5.95 9.24
N LYS A 142 13.13 7.15 9.03
CA LYS A 142 12.33 7.87 10.04
C LYS A 142 11.02 7.14 10.36
N VAL A 143 10.36 6.59 9.35
CA VAL A 143 9.16 5.74 9.55
C VAL A 143 9.51 4.47 10.31
N LEU A 144 10.60 3.81 9.95
CA LEU A 144 11.12 2.63 10.65
C LEU A 144 11.45 2.93 12.11
N GLU A 145 12.07 4.07 12.39
CA GLU A 145 12.35 4.54 13.75
C GLU A 145 11.07 4.77 14.56
N ILE A 146 10.08 5.42 13.98
CA ILE A 146 8.77 5.63 14.61
C ILE A 146 8.12 4.29 14.95
N ALA A 147 8.10 3.36 14.00
CA ALA A 147 7.54 2.04 14.16
C ALA A 147 8.25 1.24 15.27
N ALA A 148 9.57 1.27 15.31
CA ALA A 148 10.37 0.59 16.32
C ALA A 148 10.11 1.16 17.72
N LYS A 149 10.07 2.48 17.85
CA LYS A 149 9.76 3.15 19.14
C LYS A 149 8.37 2.79 19.64
N ASP A 150 7.37 2.79 18.77
CA ASP A 150 6.00 2.43 19.13
C ASP A 150 5.89 0.96 19.54
N TYR A 151 6.58 0.06 18.83
CA TYR A 151 6.62 -1.35 19.16
C TYR A 151 7.19 -1.61 20.56
N PHE A 152 8.37 -1.05 20.89
CA PHE A 152 9.00 -1.24 22.20
C PHE A 152 8.23 -0.56 23.33
N ARG A 153 7.60 0.59 23.07
CA ARG A 153 6.72 1.28 24.03
C ARG A 153 5.51 0.42 24.37
N ASN A 154 4.85 -0.16 23.38
CA ASN A 154 3.68 -1.02 23.56
C ASN A 154 4.06 -2.33 24.28
N LYS A 155 5.21 -2.92 23.97
CA LYS A 155 5.73 -4.10 24.64
C LYS A 155 5.99 -3.86 26.13
N ARG A 156 6.53 -2.70 26.51
CA ARG A 156 6.73 -2.30 27.92
C ARG A 156 5.40 -2.16 28.67
N SER A 157 4.41 -1.54 28.06
CA SER A 157 3.08 -1.37 28.66
C SER A 157 2.39 -2.70 28.91
N THR A 158 2.48 -3.66 28.01
CA THR A 158 1.91 -5.00 28.16
C THR A 158 2.61 -5.78 29.28
N THR A 159 3.93 -5.69 29.39
CA THR A 159 4.71 -6.35 30.46
C THR A 159 4.39 -5.76 31.84
N ALA A 160 4.24 -4.44 31.94
CA ALA A 160 3.84 -3.76 33.18
C ALA A 160 2.44 -4.16 33.64
N ALA A 161 1.45 -4.25 32.73
CA ALA A 161 0.09 -4.70 33.01
C ALA A 161 0.04 -6.16 33.50
N SER A 162 0.85 -7.05 32.92
CA SER A 162 0.97 -8.45 33.36
C SER A 162 1.63 -8.59 34.74
N GLY A 163 2.56 -7.70 35.09
CA GLY A 163 3.22 -7.68 36.41
C GLY A 163 2.29 -7.26 37.55
N ILE A 164 1.30 -6.43 37.31
CA ILE A 164 0.36 -5.96 38.31
C ILE A 164 -0.67 -7.04 38.67
N GLN A 165 -1.02 -7.93 37.77
CA GLN A 165 -1.99 -9.00 38.02
C GLN A 165 -1.44 -10.14 38.92
N ASN A 166 -0.13 -10.32 39.01
CA ASN A 166 0.50 -11.37 39.84
C ASN A 166 0.80 -10.95 41.26
N SER A 167 0.67 -9.68 41.63
CA SER A 167 0.92 -9.20 43.01
C SER A 167 -0.34 -9.17 43.90
N GLY A 168 -1.47 -9.60 43.39
CA GLY A 168 -2.75 -9.60 44.12
C GLY A 168 -3.24 -10.95 44.63
N ALA A 169 -2.42 -12.02 44.57
CA ALA A 169 -2.77 -13.37 45.05
C ALA A 169 -1.85 -13.80 46.20
N SER A 170 -2.09 -13.27 47.39
CA SER A 170 -1.58 -13.82 48.65
C SER A 170 -2.58 -13.56 49.77
#